data_47241d755f5e424c9de986b1d602e7d4
#
_entry.id   47241d755f5e424c9de986b1d602e7d4
#
_cell.length_a   1.000
_cell.length_b   1.000
_cell.length_c   1.000
_cell.angle_alpha   90.00
_cell.angle_beta   90.00
_cell.angle_gamma   90.00
#
_symmetry.space_group_name_H-M   'P 1'
#
loop_
_entity.id
_entity.type
_entity.pdbx_description
1 polymer ?
#
loop_
_entity_poly.entity_id
_entity_poly.type
_entity_poly.pdbx_seq_one_letter_code
_entity_poly.pdbx_strand_id
1 'polypeptide(L)'
;MVFGVGSFAHAVMTILKESGAEVCCYLTRGYGHHGPSLAGRVFDSEEFPSPIPLSESFQPDLIVPMSIAWTEQPWAKEIAKKPILSPVGSAMQIEVSRSMAANLCNRFDVTVPDFFYAESKEEAIEIINDNPRPYVLKNPICSPFSPVHTIVCETVEDTLGWIERIDDSEGIFLQEYFGTAEAGHFVFISEGKIQSLVTNQEYKRSFTGNMGPVAGAPLGGIAQVDPEDQYGLAKELIHPLQPWFLESGFNGPLQVTGIKKNGKWHAIEYNIRLGVTTTALLLRMLEDPLENLIDVVENRKTVLKWKKGVNFGCTLTVAGQGYPYVVPSIPGLPVDLNEPLDCDLWWNEVDMENKKLCMTSHQTFEMGHRVCDVNAFSDNLSDAIDQVYQNIKKIRCLGSSYRLDLGKTLWPPGTGF
;
A
#
# COMPACT_ATOMS: atom_id res chain seq x y z
N MET A 1 3.84 -15.30 10.32
CA MET A 1 4.74 -14.17 10.64
C MET A 1 4.42 -13.00 9.73
N VAL A 2 4.36 -11.76 10.22
CA VAL A 2 4.11 -10.56 9.40
C VAL A 2 5.39 -9.75 9.29
N PHE A 3 5.75 -9.33 8.06
CA PHE A 3 6.84 -8.39 7.81
C PHE A 3 6.24 -7.01 7.55
N GLY A 4 6.26 -6.12 8.54
CA GLY A 4 5.60 -4.83 8.40
C GLY A 4 5.76 -3.93 9.60
N VAL A 5 5.13 -2.77 9.54
CA VAL A 5 5.18 -1.73 10.58
C VAL A 5 3.81 -1.10 10.78
N GLY A 6 3.60 -0.43 11.90
CA GLY A 6 2.45 0.43 12.17
C GLY A 6 1.08 -0.25 12.05
N SER A 7 0.08 0.51 11.67
CA SER A 7 -1.31 0.06 11.56
C SER A 7 -1.51 -1.09 10.57
N PHE A 8 -0.70 -1.17 9.54
CA PHE A 8 -0.80 -2.21 8.53
C PHE A 8 -0.43 -3.59 9.08
N ALA A 9 0.68 -3.68 9.81
CA ALA A 9 1.07 -4.91 10.50
C ALA A 9 0.11 -5.22 11.66
N HIS A 10 -0.31 -4.20 12.43
CA HIS A 10 -1.30 -4.36 13.50
C HIS A 10 -2.61 -4.98 12.98
N ALA A 11 -3.15 -4.48 11.86
CA ALA A 11 -4.36 -5.00 11.25
C ALA A 11 -4.22 -6.46 10.83
N VAL A 12 -3.17 -6.79 10.06
CA VAL A 12 -2.94 -8.16 9.57
C VAL A 12 -2.74 -9.14 10.73
N MET A 13 -1.92 -8.77 11.72
CA MET A 13 -1.71 -9.61 12.91
C MET A 13 -3.02 -9.87 13.65
N THR A 14 -3.83 -8.84 13.86
CA THR A 14 -5.10 -8.96 14.57
C THR A 14 -6.09 -9.84 13.82
N ILE A 15 -6.27 -9.61 12.51
CA ILE A 15 -7.20 -10.37 11.69
C ILE A 15 -6.80 -11.85 11.61
N LEU A 16 -5.51 -12.14 11.39
CA LEU A 16 -5.03 -13.52 11.34
C LEU A 16 -5.11 -14.23 12.69
N LYS A 17 -4.85 -13.51 13.80
CA LYS A 17 -5.03 -14.04 15.14
C LYS A 17 -6.49 -14.38 15.46
N GLU A 18 -7.42 -13.52 15.07
CA GLU A 18 -8.86 -13.78 15.18
C GLU A 18 -9.32 -14.96 14.32
N SER A 19 -8.59 -15.23 13.22
CA SER A 19 -8.78 -16.41 12.37
C SER A 19 -8.11 -17.68 12.93
N GLY A 20 -7.52 -17.62 14.13
CA GLY A 20 -6.95 -18.77 14.85
C GLY A 20 -5.44 -18.96 14.68
N ALA A 21 -4.71 -18.04 14.03
CA ALA A 21 -3.27 -18.13 13.89
C ALA A 21 -2.51 -17.66 15.13
N GLU A 22 -1.37 -18.29 15.42
CA GLU A 22 -0.32 -17.68 16.24
C GLU A 22 0.44 -16.66 15.37
N VAL A 23 0.57 -15.43 15.86
CA VAL A 23 1.14 -14.33 15.07
C VAL A 23 2.32 -13.66 15.76
N CYS A 24 3.31 -13.29 14.96
CA CYS A 24 4.39 -12.38 15.37
C CYS A 24 4.73 -11.44 14.20
N CYS A 25 5.36 -10.32 14.52
CA CYS A 25 5.83 -9.34 13.55
C CYS A 25 7.35 -9.27 13.56
N TYR A 26 7.95 -9.11 12.38
CA TYR A 26 9.35 -8.72 12.22
C TYR A 26 9.41 -7.40 11.46
N LEU A 27 10.06 -6.39 12.07
CA LEU A 27 10.25 -5.08 11.46
C LEU A 27 11.36 -5.16 10.41
N THR A 28 11.02 -4.91 9.16
CA THR A 28 11.98 -4.97 8.02
C THR A 28 12.80 -3.69 7.85
N ARG A 29 12.55 -2.70 8.68
CA ARG A 29 13.27 -1.41 8.70
C ARG A 29 13.24 -0.81 10.09
N GLY A 30 14.11 0.17 10.37
CA GLY A 30 14.11 0.92 11.62
C GLY A 30 12.79 1.66 11.83
N TYR A 31 11.93 1.08 12.62
CA TYR A 31 10.63 1.61 13.03
C TYR A 31 10.34 1.13 14.44
N GLY A 32 9.61 1.88 15.25
CA GLY A 32 9.28 1.43 16.60
C GLY A 32 8.30 0.24 16.62
N HIS A 33 8.27 -0.48 17.73
CA HIS A 33 7.38 -1.63 17.94
C HIS A 33 5.89 -1.23 18.08
N HIS A 34 5.60 0.05 18.20
CA HIS A 34 4.26 0.61 18.35
C HIS A 34 3.31 0.18 17.25
N GLY A 35 2.04 0.13 17.54
CA GLY A 35 1.01 -0.47 16.70
C GLY A 35 1.03 -2.00 16.81
N PRO A 36 1.91 -2.71 16.09
CA PRO A 36 1.99 -4.17 16.14
C PRO A 36 2.15 -4.79 17.53
N SER A 37 2.85 -4.12 18.46
CA SER A 37 3.02 -4.57 19.85
C SER A 37 1.69 -4.73 20.59
N LEU A 38 0.66 -4.01 20.19
CA LEU A 38 -0.69 -4.12 20.74
C LEU A 38 -1.44 -5.39 20.28
N ALA A 39 -1.00 -6.00 19.17
CA ALA A 39 -1.59 -7.22 18.62
C ALA A 39 -0.81 -8.48 19.01
N GLY A 40 0.51 -8.40 19.17
CA GLY A 40 1.34 -9.56 19.46
C GLY A 40 2.82 -9.22 19.64
N ARG A 41 3.64 -10.27 19.59
CA ARG A 41 5.09 -10.13 19.74
C ARG A 41 5.72 -9.49 18.50
N VAL A 42 6.61 -8.54 18.72
CA VAL A 42 7.36 -7.83 17.68
C VAL A 42 8.85 -8.06 17.88
N PHE A 43 9.55 -8.27 16.78
CA PHE A 43 11.01 -8.41 16.71
C PHE A 43 11.57 -7.40 15.72
N ASP A 44 12.78 -6.96 15.93
CA ASP A 44 13.47 -6.02 15.05
C ASP A 44 14.90 -6.46 14.72
N SER A 45 15.58 -5.65 13.91
CA SER A 45 16.96 -5.94 13.49
C SER A 45 18.01 -5.71 14.58
N GLU A 46 17.68 -5.05 15.69
CA GLU A 46 18.58 -4.89 16.84
C GLU A 46 18.65 -6.20 17.64
N GLU A 47 17.49 -6.83 17.86
CA GLU A 47 17.39 -8.13 18.53
C GLU A 47 17.79 -9.28 17.59
N PHE A 48 17.32 -9.25 16.34
CA PHE A 48 17.58 -10.25 15.31
C PHE A 48 17.98 -9.59 13.99
N PRO A 49 19.27 -9.52 13.64
CA PRO A 49 19.73 -8.93 12.37
C PRO A 49 19.11 -9.58 11.12
N SER A 50 18.47 -10.74 11.27
CA SER A 50 17.77 -11.49 10.23
C SER A 50 16.57 -12.22 10.80
N PRO A 51 15.44 -12.33 10.08
CA PRO A 51 14.30 -13.14 10.52
C PRO A 51 14.52 -14.64 10.34
N ILE A 52 15.66 -15.10 9.80
CA ILE A 52 15.94 -16.52 9.54
C ILE A 52 15.88 -17.36 10.82
N PRO A 53 16.62 -17.01 11.91
CA PRO A 53 16.54 -17.79 13.16
C PRO A 53 15.12 -17.85 13.73
N LEU A 54 14.34 -16.77 13.60
CA LEU A 54 12.94 -16.75 14.00
C LEU A 54 12.11 -17.70 13.15
N SER A 55 12.31 -17.69 11.83
CA SER A 55 11.58 -18.58 10.90
C SER A 55 11.93 -20.06 11.12
N GLU A 56 13.15 -20.36 11.56
CA GLU A 56 13.57 -21.71 11.90
C GLU A 56 12.96 -22.17 13.24
N SER A 57 12.84 -21.26 14.20
CA SER A 57 12.27 -21.55 15.52
C SER A 57 10.74 -21.67 15.48
N PHE A 58 10.05 -20.75 14.80
CA PHE A 58 8.58 -20.72 14.72
C PHE A 58 8.01 -21.58 13.60
N GLN A 59 8.79 -21.90 12.57
CA GLN A 59 8.35 -22.65 11.39
C GLN A 59 7.01 -22.12 10.84
N PRO A 60 6.94 -20.81 10.45
CA PRO A 60 5.67 -20.22 10.06
C PRO A 60 5.09 -20.90 8.80
N ASP A 61 3.80 -21.22 8.85
CA ASP A 61 3.06 -21.70 7.67
C ASP A 61 2.79 -20.56 6.68
N LEU A 62 2.91 -19.31 7.12
CA LEU A 62 2.65 -18.12 6.33
C LEU A 62 3.53 -16.96 6.76
N ILE A 63 4.23 -16.35 5.79
CA ILE A 63 4.92 -15.05 5.95
C ILE A 63 4.20 -14.03 5.07
N VAL A 64 3.73 -12.94 5.67
CA VAL A 64 3.00 -11.87 4.97
C VAL A 64 3.84 -10.61 4.92
N PRO A 65 4.48 -10.27 3.80
CA PRO A 65 5.19 -9.00 3.65
C PRO A 65 4.21 -7.88 3.31
N MET A 66 4.33 -6.76 4.06
CA MET A 66 3.53 -5.55 3.86
C MET A 66 4.24 -4.48 3.02
N SER A 67 5.48 -4.74 2.62
CA SER A 67 6.27 -3.90 1.73
C SER A 67 7.33 -4.72 1.02
N ILE A 68 7.96 -4.15 -0.01
CA ILE A 68 9.09 -4.77 -0.70
C ILE A 68 10.44 -4.60 0.02
N ALA A 69 10.47 -3.93 1.17
CA ALA A 69 11.73 -3.67 1.91
C ALA A 69 12.53 -4.94 2.21
N TRP A 70 11.86 -6.09 2.33
CA TRP A 70 12.52 -7.37 2.58
C TRP A 70 13.36 -7.85 1.39
N THR A 71 13.04 -7.45 0.16
CA THR A 71 13.70 -7.94 -1.06
C THR A 71 15.14 -7.43 -1.21
N GLU A 72 15.44 -6.30 -0.59
CA GLU A 72 16.77 -5.66 -0.61
C GLU A 72 17.67 -6.13 0.55
N GLN A 73 17.13 -6.93 1.45
CA GLN A 73 17.87 -7.40 2.62
C GLN A 73 18.84 -8.54 2.27
N PRO A 74 19.99 -8.63 2.94
CA PRO A 74 20.94 -9.70 2.70
C PRO A 74 20.37 -11.12 2.84
N TRP A 75 19.35 -11.28 3.66
CA TRP A 75 18.65 -12.55 3.93
C TRP A 75 17.46 -12.83 2.99
N ALA A 76 17.17 -11.94 2.03
CA ALA A 76 16.00 -12.05 1.14
C ALA A 76 15.94 -13.40 0.40
N LYS A 77 17.07 -13.89 -0.13
CA LYS A 77 17.14 -15.16 -0.85
C LYS A 77 16.78 -16.37 0.01
N GLU A 78 17.08 -16.33 1.31
CA GLU A 78 16.76 -17.44 2.22
C GLU A 78 15.28 -17.39 2.63
N ILE A 79 14.74 -16.21 2.91
CA ILE A 79 13.32 -16.03 3.22
C ILE A 79 12.43 -16.39 2.01
N ALA A 80 12.88 -16.11 0.80
CA ALA A 80 12.15 -16.48 -0.42
C ALA A 80 11.93 -17.99 -0.61
N LYS A 81 12.64 -18.84 0.16
CA LYS A 81 12.42 -20.30 0.18
C LYS A 81 11.38 -20.75 1.21
N LYS A 82 10.85 -19.83 2.01
CA LYS A 82 9.84 -20.08 3.04
C LYS A 82 8.45 -19.82 2.49
N PRO A 83 7.37 -20.22 3.20
CA PRO A 83 5.99 -19.95 2.78
C PRO A 83 5.68 -18.44 2.82
N ILE A 84 6.11 -17.70 1.82
CA ILE A 84 5.95 -16.24 1.73
C ILE A 84 4.86 -15.85 0.73
N LEU A 85 3.97 -14.97 1.14
CA LEU A 85 2.89 -14.41 0.30
C LEU A 85 3.45 -13.29 -0.59
N SER A 86 4.29 -13.66 -1.52
CA SER A 86 4.91 -12.74 -2.48
C SER A 86 5.48 -13.57 -3.64
N PRO A 87 5.43 -13.10 -4.88
CA PRO A 87 6.26 -13.70 -5.92
C PRO A 87 7.74 -13.55 -5.57
N VAL A 88 8.55 -14.42 -6.12
CA VAL A 88 9.99 -14.48 -5.84
C VAL A 88 10.81 -14.46 -7.14
N GLY A 89 12.11 -14.25 -7.04
CA GLY A 89 13.01 -14.26 -8.20
C GLY A 89 12.70 -13.13 -9.19
N SER A 90 12.68 -13.46 -10.49
CA SER A 90 12.43 -12.48 -11.56
C SER A 90 11.02 -11.90 -11.52
N ALA A 91 10.07 -12.62 -10.96
CA ALA A 91 8.68 -12.15 -10.86
C ALA A 91 8.52 -10.91 -9.96
N MET A 92 9.44 -10.68 -9.02
CA MET A 92 9.44 -9.47 -8.18
C MET A 92 9.70 -8.18 -8.97
N GLN A 93 10.36 -8.28 -10.12
CA GLN A 93 10.84 -7.12 -10.86
C GLN A 93 9.72 -6.23 -11.40
N ILE A 94 8.49 -6.72 -11.49
CA ILE A 94 7.34 -5.92 -11.92
C ILE A 94 7.00 -4.77 -10.94
N GLU A 95 7.32 -4.89 -9.64
CA GLU A 95 7.22 -3.78 -8.68
C GLU A 95 8.58 -3.10 -8.49
N VAL A 96 9.69 -3.87 -8.41
CA VAL A 96 11.01 -3.35 -8.05
C VAL A 96 11.56 -2.43 -9.14
N SER A 97 11.46 -2.80 -10.42
CA SER A 97 12.03 -2.03 -11.54
C SER A 97 10.93 -1.40 -12.40
N ARG A 98 10.85 -0.08 -12.37
CA ARG A 98 9.85 0.68 -13.15
C ARG A 98 10.06 0.54 -14.65
N SER A 99 11.31 0.58 -15.11
CA SER A 99 11.62 0.40 -16.53
C SER A 99 11.29 -1.02 -17.01
N MET A 100 11.58 -2.03 -16.17
CA MET A 100 11.22 -3.41 -16.51
C MET A 100 9.71 -3.58 -16.57
N ALA A 101 8.95 -3.05 -15.60
CA ALA A 101 7.49 -3.10 -15.61
C ALA A 101 6.90 -2.43 -16.85
N ALA A 102 7.39 -1.24 -17.22
CA ALA A 102 6.94 -0.53 -18.41
C ALA A 102 7.27 -1.27 -19.71
N ASN A 103 8.49 -1.83 -19.83
CA ASN A 103 8.88 -2.65 -20.96
C ASN A 103 8.07 -3.94 -21.07
N LEU A 104 7.72 -4.55 -19.93
CA LEU A 104 6.84 -5.71 -19.86
C LEU A 104 5.44 -5.35 -20.37
N CYS A 105 4.89 -4.22 -19.94
CA CYS A 105 3.62 -3.72 -20.43
C CYS A 105 3.64 -3.53 -21.95
N ASN A 106 4.69 -2.91 -22.50
CA ASN A 106 4.85 -2.73 -23.94
C ASN A 106 4.93 -4.07 -24.68
N ARG A 107 5.64 -5.06 -24.15
CA ARG A 107 5.76 -6.40 -24.75
C ARG A 107 4.40 -7.12 -24.87
N PHE A 108 3.48 -6.85 -23.97
CA PHE A 108 2.17 -7.51 -23.89
C PHE A 108 0.99 -6.57 -24.21
N ASP A 109 1.24 -5.44 -24.89
CA ASP A 109 0.24 -4.48 -25.32
C ASP A 109 -0.62 -3.89 -24.17
N VAL A 110 -0.09 -3.87 -22.95
CA VAL A 110 -0.69 -3.15 -21.82
C VAL A 110 -0.36 -1.66 -21.94
N THR A 111 -1.37 -0.82 -21.93
CA THR A 111 -1.19 0.63 -22.01
C THR A 111 -0.59 1.20 -20.74
N VAL A 112 0.43 2.05 -20.91
CA VAL A 112 1.10 2.82 -19.85
C VAL A 112 1.17 4.28 -20.29
N PRO A 113 1.28 5.25 -19.37
CA PRO A 113 1.70 6.62 -19.73
C PRO A 113 3.09 6.60 -20.37
N ASP A 114 3.38 7.54 -21.25
CA ASP A 114 4.75 7.70 -21.76
C ASP A 114 5.73 7.87 -20.60
N PHE A 115 6.91 7.28 -20.76
CA PHE A 115 7.94 7.34 -19.73
C PHE A 115 9.32 7.52 -20.34
N PHE A 116 10.21 8.13 -19.58
CA PHE A 116 11.61 8.30 -19.90
C PHE A 116 12.47 7.98 -18.69
N TYR A 117 13.69 7.58 -18.95
CA TYR A 117 14.73 7.44 -17.95
C TYR A 117 15.85 8.44 -18.23
N ALA A 118 16.28 9.16 -17.23
CA ALA A 118 17.41 10.08 -17.29
C ALA A 118 18.45 9.69 -16.24
N GLU A 119 19.73 9.69 -16.63
CA GLU A 119 20.85 9.40 -15.72
C GLU A 119 21.22 10.61 -14.86
N SER A 120 20.83 11.83 -15.28
CA SER A 120 21.12 13.07 -14.58
C SER A 120 19.98 14.09 -14.71
N LYS A 121 20.07 15.16 -13.90
CA LYS A 121 19.16 16.32 -14.00
C LYS A 121 19.23 17.00 -15.37
N GLU A 122 20.43 17.15 -15.91
CA GLU A 122 20.68 17.77 -17.21
C GLU A 122 19.93 17.01 -18.32
N GLU A 123 20.08 15.69 -18.35
CA GLU A 123 19.36 14.83 -19.29
C GLU A 123 17.84 14.89 -19.09
N ALA A 124 17.38 14.89 -17.83
CA ALA A 124 15.95 15.04 -17.54
C ALA A 124 15.39 16.38 -18.06
N ILE A 125 16.13 17.48 -17.92
CA ILE A 125 15.75 18.79 -18.45
C ILE A 125 15.69 18.79 -19.98
N GLU A 126 16.63 18.13 -20.66
CA GLU A 126 16.62 17.98 -22.12
C GLU A 126 15.39 17.21 -22.58
N ILE A 127 15.08 16.07 -21.93
CA ILE A 127 13.88 15.27 -22.22
C ILE A 127 12.60 16.10 -22.05
N ILE A 128 12.49 16.89 -20.96
CA ILE A 128 11.31 17.73 -20.68
C ILE A 128 11.18 18.84 -21.72
N ASN A 129 12.28 19.45 -22.17
CA ASN A 129 12.29 20.48 -23.20
C ASN A 129 11.84 19.94 -24.56
N ASP A 130 12.27 18.72 -24.90
CA ASP A 130 11.90 18.06 -26.15
C ASP A 130 10.46 17.51 -26.12
N ASN A 131 9.96 17.19 -24.93
CA ASN A 131 8.62 16.65 -24.68
C ASN A 131 7.90 17.44 -23.61
N PRO A 132 7.49 18.70 -23.85
CA PRO A 132 6.96 19.60 -22.84
C PRO A 132 5.56 19.17 -22.37
N ARG A 133 5.51 18.51 -21.22
CA ARG A 133 4.32 18.06 -20.49
C ARG A 133 4.64 17.87 -19.02
N PRO A 134 3.64 17.82 -18.12
CA PRO A 134 3.87 17.52 -16.72
C PRO A 134 4.24 16.04 -16.52
N TYR A 135 5.13 15.78 -15.55
CA TYR A 135 5.58 14.44 -15.23
C TYR A 135 5.42 14.12 -13.74
N VAL A 136 5.26 12.83 -13.47
CA VAL A 136 5.48 12.25 -12.15
C VAL A 136 6.93 11.80 -12.09
N LEU A 137 7.69 12.36 -11.14
CA LEU A 137 9.09 12.02 -10.91
C LEU A 137 9.16 10.87 -9.91
N LYS A 138 9.92 9.85 -10.27
CA LYS A 138 10.07 8.65 -9.43
C LYS A 138 11.52 8.20 -9.46
N ASN A 139 11.94 7.48 -8.43
CA ASN A 139 13.15 6.68 -8.50
C ASN A 139 12.97 5.54 -9.52
N PRO A 140 14.00 5.18 -10.30
CA PRO A 140 13.94 4.06 -11.22
C PRO A 140 13.67 2.71 -10.55
N ILE A 141 14.22 2.56 -9.36
CA ILE A 141 13.98 1.40 -8.48
C ILE A 141 12.94 1.77 -7.42
N CYS A 142 11.93 0.93 -7.24
CA CYS A 142 10.95 1.09 -6.18
C CYS A 142 11.52 0.53 -4.89
N SER A 143 11.97 1.40 -4.02
CA SER A 143 12.53 1.05 -2.72
C SER A 143 12.06 2.03 -1.65
N PRO A 144 11.76 1.56 -0.42
CA PRO A 144 11.49 2.45 0.70
C PRO A 144 12.74 3.20 1.18
N PHE A 145 13.92 2.83 0.68
CA PHE A 145 15.20 3.47 1.01
C PHE A 145 15.69 4.44 -0.08
N SER A 146 14.96 4.54 -1.18
CA SER A 146 15.31 5.46 -2.27
C SER A 146 15.21 6.92 -1.85
N PRO A 147 16.14 7.79 -2.33
CA PRO A 147 16.21 9.20 -1.94
C PRO A 147 15.02 10.02 -2.47
N VAL A 148 14.40 9.57 -3.55
CA VAL A 148 13.25 10.25 -4.17
C VAL A 148 12.00 9.40 -4.01
N HIS A 149 11.02 9.95 -3.29
CA HIS A 149 9.67 9.43 -3.34
C HIS A 149 8.94 9.94 -4.59
N THR A 150 7.76 9.39 -4.85
CA THR A 150 6.92 9.85 -5.96
C THR A 150 6.56 11.32 -5.79
N ILE A 151 6.98 12.16 -6.73
CA ILE A 151 6.66 13.59 -6.80
C ILE A 151 5.73 13.82 -7.98
N VAL A 152 4.52 14.26 -7.71
CA VAL A 152 3.51 14.56 -8.74
C VAL A 152 3.61 16.03 -9.13
N CYS A 153 4.02 16.29 -10.36
CA CYS A 153 4.04 17.64 -10.94
C CYS A 153 2.85 17.80 -11.89
N GLU A 154 2.10 18.87 -11.75
CA GLU A 154 0.88 19.13 -12.52
C GLU A 154 1.11 20.08 -13.69
N THR A 155 2.28 20.73 -13.74
CA THR A 155 2.73 21.61 -14.83
C THR A 155 4.17 21.28 -15.25
N VAL A 156 4.59 21.79 -16.40
CA VAL A 156 5.99 21.68 -16.85
C VAL A 156 6.92 22.43 -15.92
N GLU A 157 6.49 23.61 -15.46
CA GLU A 157 7.23 24.47 -14.54
C GLU A 157 7.45 23.79 -13.18
N ASP A 158 6.43 23.10 -12.63
CA ASP A 158 6.57 22.30 -11.42
C ASP A 158 7.60 21.18 -11.64
N THR A 159 7.54 20.50 -12.80
CA THR A 159 8.47 19.41 -13.13
C THR A 159 9.91 19.92 -13.14
N LEU A 160 10.18 21.02 -13.86
CA LEU A 160 11.51 21.61 -13.94
C LEU A 160 11.98 22.12 -12.55
N GLY A 161 11.10 22.78 -11.79
CA GLY A 161 11.43 23.26 -10.45
C GLY A 161 11.80 22.16 -9.47
N TRP A 162 11.19 20.95 -9.59
CA TRP A 162 11.55 19.81 -8.77
C TRP A 162 12.82 19.13 -9.23
N ILE A 163 13.05 18.98 -10.55
CA ILE A 163 14.28 18.39 -11.09
C ILE A 163 15.54 19.09 -10.53
N GLU A 164 15.52 20.39 -10.40
CA GLU A 164 16.67 21.14 -9.83
C GLU A 164 17.02 20.74 -8.39
N ARG A 165 16.06 20.17 -7.64
CA ARG A 165 16.14 19.97 -6.18
C ARG A 165 16.20 18.51 -5.75
N ILE A 166 15.80 17.57 -6.59
CA ILE A 166 15.81 16.15 -6.23
C ILE A 166 17.25 15.60 -6.19
N ASP A 167 17.44 14.53 -5.47
CA ASP A 167 18.64 13.72 -5.52
C ASP A 167 18.54 12.79 -6.74
N ASP A 168 19.46 12.90 -7.69
CA ASP A 168 19.51 12.14 -8.93
C ASP A 168 20.60 11.04 -8.92
N SER A 169 21.13 10.71 -7.74
CA SER A 169 22.21 9.71 -7.60
C SER A 169 21.86 8.31 -8.13
N GLU A 170 20.58 7.98 -8.19
CA GLU A 170 20.07 6.72 -8.76
C GLU A 170 19.42 6.90 -10.16
N GLY A 171 19.51 8.12 -10.73
CA GLY A 171 18.79 8.52 -11.93
C GLY A 171 17.33 8.92 -11.64
N ILE A 172 16.61 9.29 -12.71
CA ILE A 172 15.27 9.84 -12.62
C ILE A 172 14.36 9.08 -13.60
N PHE A 173 13.25 8.54 -13.09
CA PHE A 173 12.19 7.99 -13.92
C PHE A 173 11.08 9.05 -14.09
N LEU A 174 10.88 9.51 -15.31
CA LEU A 174 9.86 10.48 -15.72
C LEU A 174 8.66 9.73 -16.27
N GLN A 175 7.50 9.83 -15.64
CA GLN A 175 6.25 9.25 -16.15
C GLN A 175 5.26 10.37 -16.45
N GLU A 176 4.67 10.40 -17.65
CA GLU A 176 3.66 11.41 -18.00
C GLU A 176 2.53 11.44 -16.98
N TYR A 177 2.17 12.64 -16.54
CA TYR A 177 1.10 12.85 -15.59
C TYR A 177 -0.28 12.81 -16.27
N PHE A 178 -1.14 11.91 -15.83
CA PHE A 178 -2.49 11.71 -16.38
C PHE A 178 -3.61 12.22 -15.49
N GLY A 179 -3.29 12.83 -14.34
CA GLY A 179 -4.28 13.28 -13.38
C GLY A 179 -4.23 12.49 -12.06
N THR A 180 -5.26 12.64 -11.25
CA THR A 180 -5.33 12.09 -9.88
C THR A 180 -6.39 11.00 -9.68
N ALA A 181 -7.16 10.66 -10.71
CA ALA A 181 -8.26 9.70 -10.62
C ALA A 181 -7.75 8.25 -10.75
N GLU A 182 -6.83 7.89 -9.86
CA GLU A 182 -6.28 6.53 -9.78
C GLU A 182 -7.34 5.54 -9.28
N ALA A 183 -7.28 4.31 -9.80
CA ALA A 183 -8.01 3.17 -9.27
C ALA A 183 -7.09 1.95 -9.25
N GLY A 184 -7.28 1.07 -8.29
CA GLY A 184 -6.54 -0.17 -8.18
C GLY A 184 -7.44 -1.39 -8.30
N HIS A 185 -6.86 -2.51 -8.71
CA HIS A 185 -7.52 -3.80 -8.69
C HIS A 185 -6.58 -4.87 -8.15
N PHE A 186 -7.07 -5.63 -7.17
CA PHE A 186 -6.33 -6.72 -6.55
C PHE A 186 -6.71 -8.06 -7.16
N VAL A 187 -5.69 -8.89 -7.40
CA VAL A 187 -5.85 -10.28 -7.81
C VAL A 187 -4.92 -11.18 -7.00
N PHE A 188 -5.30 -12.45 -6.88
CA PHE A 188 -4.34 -13.52 -6.61
C PHE A 188 -3.95 -14.19 -7.92
N ILE A 189 -2.66 -14.52 -8.04
CA ILE A 189 -2.11 -15.25 -9.19
C ILE A 189 -1.46 -16.52 -8.67
N SER A 190 -1.85 -17.65 -9.24
CA SER A 190 -1.28 -18.97 -8.95
C SER A 190 -1.29 -19.83 -10.22
N GLU A 191 -0.15 -20.38 -10.60
CA GLU A 191 0.01 -21.18 -11.82
C GLU A 191 -0.53 -20.47 -13.08
N GLY A 192 -0.32 -19.15 -13.18
CA GLY A 192 -0.82 -18.30 -14.27
C GLY A 192 -2.34 -18.05 -14.25
N LYS A 193 -3.07 -18.60 -13.29
CA LYS A 193 -4.50 -18.29 -13.10
C LYS A 193 -4.63 -16.97 -12.33
N ILE A 194 -5.45 -16.10 -12.86
CA ILE A 194 -5.72 -14.78 -12.28
C ILE A 194 -7.11 -14.82 -11.62
N GLN A 195 -7.16 -14.54 -10.34
CA GLN A 195 -8.39 -14.49 -9.56
C GLN A 195 -8.62 -13.08 -9.04
N SER A 196 -9.59 -12.38 -9.59
CA SER A 196 -9.99 -11.03 -9.16
C SER A 196 -10.59 -11.02 -7.77
N LEU A 197 -10.29 -9.97 -7.01
CA LEU A 197 -10.68 -9.81 -5.61
C LEU A 197 -11.53 -8.56 -5.38
N VAL A 198 -10.89 -7.42 -5.38
CA VAL A 198 -11.50 -6.12 -5.08
C VAL A 198 -10.97 -5.04 -6.00
N THR A 199 -11.83 -4.10 -6.36
CA THR A 199 -11.43 -2.82 -6.92
C THR A 199 -11.37 -1.79 -5.81
N ASN A 200 -10.33 -0.94 -5.81
CA ASN A 200 -10.10 0.03 -4.76
C ASN A 200 -9.73 1.42 -5.30
N GLN A 201 -9.92 2.40 -4.47
CA GLN A 201 -9.32 3.74 -4.63
C GLN A 201 -8.65 4.18 -3.35
N GLU A 202 -7.48 4.79 -3.50
CA GLU A 202 -6.67 5.31 -2.40
C GLU A 202 -6.64 6.84 -2.45
N TYR A 203 -6.75 7.46 -1.30
CA TYR A 203 -6.71 8.90 -1.12
C TYR A 203 -5.30 9.30 -0.70
N LYS A 204 -4.39 9.41 -1.68
CA LYS A 204 -2.95 9.63 -1.45
C LYS A 204 -2.59 11.06 -1.07
N ARG A 205 -3.39 12.06 -1.42
CA ARG A 205 -3.17 13.46 -1.05
C ARG A 205 -3.57 13.72 0.40
N SER A 206 -2.81 14.59 1.07
CA SER A 206 -2.91 14.78 2.52
C SER A 206 -4.20 15.46 2.99
N PHE A 207 -4.83 16.30 2.15
CA PHE A 207 -5.94 17.15 2.57
C PHE A 207 -7.21 16.90 1.76
N THR A 208 -8.34 17.27 2.39
CA THR A 208 -9.67 17.29 1.77
C THR A 208 -9.64 18.04 0.43
N GLY A 209 -10.45 17.60 -0.53
CA GLY A 209 -10.47 18.14 -1.89
C GLY A 209 -9.32 17.60 -2.75
N ASN A 210 -8.72 16.51 -2.35
CA ASN A 210 -7.56 15.89 -3.02
C ASN A 210 -6.38 16.87 -3.17
N MET A 211 -6.14 17.68 -2.14
CA MET A 211 -5.12 18.73 -2.08
C MET A 211 -3.93 18.32 -1.20
N GLY A 212 -2.88 19.13 -1.27
CA GLY A 212 -1.66 18.93 -0.50
C GLY A 212 -0.71 17.90 -1.09
N PRO A 213 0.39 17.59 -0.39
CA PRO A 213 1.38 16.64 -0.86
C PRO A 213 0.84 15.21 -0.93
N VAL A 214 1.43 14.40 -1.80
CA VAL A 214 1.20 12.96 -1.85
C VAL A 214 1.91 12.31 -0.67
N ALA A 215 1.21 11.48 0.09
CA ALA A 215 1.78 10.69 1.18
C ALA A 215 2.16 9.29 0.67
N GLY A 216 3.27 8.75 1.15
CA GLY A 216 3.71 7.39 0.81
C GLY A 216 2.72 6.30 1.25
N ALA A 217 1.98 6.56 2.33
CA ALA A 217 0.84 5.75 2.75
C ALA A 217 -0.45 6.59 2.65
N PRO A 218 -1.49 6.11 1.92
CA PRO A 218 -2.74 6.86 1.75
C PRO A 218 -3.42 7.21 3.07
N LEU A 219 -4.19 8.32 3.07
CA LEU A 219 -4.96 8.78 4.23
C LEU A 219 -6.42 8.32 4.23
N GLY A 220 -6.76 7.50 3.29
CA GLY A 220 -8.07 6.87 3.19
C GLY A 220 -8.12 5.95 1.98
N GLY A 221 -9.15 5.13 1.94
CA GLY A 221 -9.38 4.22 0.83
C GLY A 221 -10.79 3.65 0.86
N ILE A 222 -11.22 3.23 -0.31
CA ILE A 222 -12.46 2.49 -0.52
C ILE A 222 -12.08 1.21 -1.25
N ALA A 223 -12.63 0.09 -0.84
CA ALA A 223 -12.54 -1.19 -1.55
C ALA A 223 -13.95 -1.72 -1.80
N GLN A 224 -14.18 -2.25 -2.98
CA GLN A 224 -15.41 -2.94 -3.37
C GLN A 224 -15.09 -4.37 -3.76
N VAL A 225 -15.86 -5.33 -3.29
CA VAL A 225 -15.80 -6.72 -3.77
C VAL A 225 -16.08 -6.73 -5.28
N ASP A 226 -15.12 -7.23 -6.05
CA ASP A 226 -15.19 -7.17 -7.52
C ASP A 226 -14.54 -8.39 -8.20
N PRO A 227 -15.05 -9.60 -7.95
CA PRO A 227 -14.52 -10.81 -8.57
C PRO A 227 -14.71 -10.87 -10.08
N GLU A 228 -15.63 -10.07 -10.61
CA GLU A 228 -15.96 -10.03 -12.05
C GLU A 228 -15.23 -8.90 -12.81
N ASP A 229 -14.38 -8.12 -12.11
CA ASP A 229 -13.66 -6.98 -12.71
C ASP A 229 -14.59 -6.01 -13.46
N GLN A 230 -15.67 -5.57 -12.80
CA GLN A 230 -16.73 -4.75 -13.41
C GLN A 230 -16.22 -3.43 -14.03
N TYR A 231 -15.06 -2.95 -13.59
CA TYR A 231 -14.44 -1.72 -14.09
C TYR A 231 -13.41 -1.97 -15.20
N GLY A 232 -13.05 -3.24 -15.46
CA GLY A 232 -12.16 -3.65 -16.54
C GLY A 232 -10.67 -3.43 -16.28
N LEU A 233 -10.25 -3.17 -15.03
CA LEU A 233 -8.85 -2.97 -14.70
C LEU A 233 -8.02 -4.25 -14.88
N ALA A 234 -8.48 -5.39 -14.36
CA ALA A 234 -7.79 -6.65 -14.54
C ALA A 234 -7.77 -7.06 -16.02
N LYS A 235 -8.89 -6.92 -16.70
CA LYS A 235 -9.03 -7.25 -18.12
C LYS A 235 -8.03 -6.49 -19.00
N GLU A 236 -7.88 -5.18 -18.77
CA GLU A 236 -7.03 -4.33 -19.61
C GLU A 236 -5.56 -4.34 -19.16
N LEU A 237 -5.28 -4.49 -17.85
CA LEU A 237 -3.96 -4.23 -17.30
C LEU A 237 -3.26 -5.48 -16.71
N ILE A 238 -3.98 -6.56 -16.40
CA ILE A 238 -3.41 -7.76 -15.77
C ILE A 238 -3.50 -8.97 -16.69
N HIS A 239 -4.67 -9.26 -17.26
CA HIS A 239 -4.85 -10.44 -18.10
C HIS A 239 -3.89 -10.55 -19.31
N PRO A 240 -3.50 -9.46 -19.99
CA PRO A 240 -2.52 -9.54 -21.05
C PRO A 240 -1.15 -10.07 -20.60
N LEU A 241 -0.80 -9.89 -19.32
CA LEU A 241 0.47 -10.35 -18.73
C LEU A 241 0.46 -11.85 -18.34
N GLN A 242 -0.64 -12.57 -18.54
CA GLN A 242 -0.77 -13.98 -18.14
C GLN A 242 0.36 -14.89 -18.69
N PRO A 243 0.82 -14.76 -19.94
CA PRO A 243 1.95 -15.55 -20.43
C PRO A 243 3.23 -15.33 -19.63
N TRP A 244 3.48 -14.09 -19.20
CA TRP A 244 4.64 -13.78 -18.36
C TRP A 244 4.49 -14.31 -16.93
N PHE A 245 3.30 -14.33 -16.37
CA PHE A 245 3.08 -14.95 -15.05
C PHE A 245 3.45 -16.44 -15.07
N LEU A 246 3.13 -17.14 -16.15
CA LEU A 246 3.54 -18.54 -16.34
C LEU A 246 5.06 -18.66 -16.53
N GLU A 247 5.66 -17.79 -17.39
CA GLU A 247 7.09 -17.79 -17.67
C GLU A 247 7.94 -17.50 -16.42
N SER A 248 7.52 -16.54 -15.60
CA SER A 248 8.23 -16.11 -14.39
C SER A 248 7.95 -16.96 -13.15
N GLY A 249 6.96 -17.85 -13.21
CA GLY A 249 6.48 -18.60 -12.04
C GLY A 249 5.85 -17.68 -11.00
N PHE A 250 5.19 -16.59 -11.42
CA PHE A 250 4.55 -15.65 -10.52
C PHE A 250 3.50 -16.35 -9.66
N ASN A 251 3.67 -16.30 -8.34
CA ASN A 251 2.72 -16.79 -7.36
C ASN A 251 2.55 -15.81 -6.22
N GLY A 252 1.34 -15.35 -5.96
CA GLY A 252 1.06 -14.39 -4.90
C GLY A 252 0.07 -13.31 -5.28
N PRO A 253 -0.04 -12.26 -4.45
CA PRO A 253 -0.89 -11.12 -4.71
C PRO A 253 -0.28 -10.22 -5.79
N LEU A 254 -1.15 -9.59 -6.57
CA LEU A 254 -0.81 -8.49 -7.45
C LEU A 254 -1.89 -7.41 -7.35
N GLN A 255 -1.47 -6.18 -7.18
CA GLN A 255 -2.32 -5.01 -7.40
C GLN A 255 -1.80 -4.25 -8.60
N VAL A 256 -2.68 -3.90 -9.54
CA VAL A 256 -2.40 -2.86 -10.52
C VAL A 256 -3.06 -1.56 -10.05
N THR A 257 -2.36 -0.45 -10.22
CA THR A 257 -2.95 0.89 -10.14
C THR A 257 -2.97 1.50 -11.53
N GLY A 258 -4.11 2.00 -11.94
CA GLY A 258 -4.31 2.59 -13.26
C GLY A 258 -5.05 3.92 -13.23
N ILE A 259 -4.88 4.69 -14.30
CA ILE A 259 -5.65 5.91 -14.57
C ILE A 259 -6.38 5.76 -15.89
N LYS A 260 -7.64 6.15 -15.92
CA LYS A 260 -8.46 6.08 -17.15
C LYS A 260 -8.32 7.36 -17.95
N LYS A 261 -7.78 7.25 -19.18
CA LYS A 261 -7.64 8.36 -20.12
C LYS A 261 -8.28 7.98 -21.46
N ASN A 262 -9.16 8.82 -21.99
CA ASN A 262 -9.87 8.56 -23.24
C ASN A 262 -10.62 7.21 -23.27
N GLY A 263 -11.20 6.83 -22.14
CA GLY A 263 -11.99 5.59 -22.00
C GLY A 263 -11.17 4.31 -21.79
N LYS A 264 -9.83 4.37 -21.82
CA LYS A 264 -8.90 3.25 -21.68
C LYS A 264 -8.09 3.37 -20.39
N TRP A 265 -7.86 2.25 -19.69
CA TRP A 265 -6.99 2.19 -18.53
C TRP A 265 -5.52 2.21 -18.94
N HIS A 266 -4.69 2.91 -18.20
CA HIS A 266 -3.23 2.96 -18.34
C HIS A 266 -2.61 2.57 -17.01
N ALA A 267 -1.78 1.53 -17.00
CA ALA A 267 -1.10 1.11 -15.79
C ALA A 267 -0.04 2.12 -15.36
N ILE A 268 -0.07 2.54 -14.10
CA ILE A 268 0.92 3.47 -13.55
C ILE A 268 1.86 2.82 -12.54
N GLU A 269 1.43 1.71 -11.93
CA GLU A 269 2.26 0.90 -11.04
C GLU A 269 1.67 -0.49 -10.83
N TYR A 270 2.54 -1.44 -10.49
CA TYR A 270 2.18 -2.76 -9.98
C TYR A 270 2.77 -2.95 -8.59
N ASN A 271 2.02 -3.60 -7.70
CA ASN A 271 2.47 -3.96 -6.38
C ASN A 271 2.30 -5.47 -6.18
N ILE A 272 3.37 -6.17 -5.81
CA ILE A 272 3.40 -7.63 -5.62
C ILE A 272 3.10 -8.04 -4.17
N ARG A 273 2.47 -7.21 -3.45
CA ARG A 273 2.12 -7.35 -2.04
C ARG A 273 0.70 -6.88 -1.81
N LEU A 274 0.17 -7.21 -0.67
CA LEU A 274 -1.09 -6.64 -0.22
C LEU A 274 -0.90 -5.12 0.03
N GLY A 275 -1.79 -4.29 -0.49
CA GLY A 275 -1.72 -2.83 -0.37
C GLY A 275 -1.94 -2.35 1.06
N VAL A 276 -1.23 -1.32 1.46
CA VAL A 276 -1.20 -0.89 2.87
C VAL A 276 -2.57 -0.50 3.44
N THR A 277 -3.41 0.18 2.68
CA THR A 277 -4.77 0.56 3.12
C THR A 277 -5.80 -0.51 2.80
N THR A 278 -5.69 -1.15 1.65
CA THR A 278 -6.70 -2.09 1.15
C THR A 278 -6.61 -3.47 1.80
N THR A 279 -5.44 -3.87 2.32
CA THR A 279 -5.26 -5.20 2.93
C THR A 279 -6.24 -5.47 4.06
N ALA A 280 -6.34 -4.54 5.02
CA ALA A 280 -7.23 -4.72 6.15
C ALA A 280 -8.70 -4.81 5.70
N LEU A 281 -9.08 -4.03 4.68
CA LEU A 281 -10.40 -4.10 4.07
C LEU A 281 -10.63 -5.46 3.42
N LEU A 282 -9.74 -5.88 2.52
CA LEU A 282 -9.83 -7.16 1.83
C LEU A 282 -9.95 -8.34 2.79
N LEU A 283 -9.04 -8.43 3.77
CA LEU A 283 -9.04 -9.55 4.71
C LEU A 283 -10.31 -9.59 5.58
N ARG A 284 -10.86 -8.44 5.95
CA ARG A 284 -12.11 -8.36 6.70
C ARG A 284 -13.35 -8.71 5.87
N MET A 285 -13.30 -8.51 4.55
CA MET A 285 -14.40 -8.87 3.64
C MET A 285 -14.47 -10.37 3.35
N LEU A 286 -13.35 -11.10 3.50
CA LEU A 286 -13.28 -12.56 3.32
C LEU A 286 -13.84 -13.31 4.56
N GLU A 287 -14.52 -14.44 4.34
CA GLU A 287 -14.97 -15.34 5.41
C GLU A 287 -13.77 -16.03 6.07
N ASP A 288 -12.85 -16.55 5.28
CA ASP A 288 -11.72 -17.37 5.72
C ASP A 288 -10.37 -16.78 5.26
N PRO A 289 -9.98 -15.56 5.72
CA PRO A 289 -8.79 -14.87 5.20
C PRO A 289 -7.49 -15.65 5.40
N LEU A 290 -7.31 -16.32 6.54
CA LEU A 290 -6.09 -17.10 6.82
C LEU A 290 -5.94 -18.25 5.83
N GLU A 291 -6.97 -19.07 5.64
CA GLU A 291 -6.94 -20.21 4.71
C GLU A 291 -6.73 -19.74 3.27
N ASN A 292 -7.39 -18.65 2.87
CA ASN A 292 -7.21 -18.12 1.51
C ASN A 292 -5.76 -17.67 1.24
N LEU A 293 -5.06 -17.07 2.22
CA LEU A 293 -3.65 -16.69 2.05
C LEU A 293 -2.73 -17.91 2.02
N ILE A 294 -3.00 -18.93 2.83
CA ILE A 294 -2.26 -20.20 2.83
C ILE A 294 -2.44 -20.92 1.49
N ASP A 295 -3.68 -21.00 0.97
CA ASP A 295 -3.96 -21.59 -0.33
C ASP A 295 -3.14 -20.96 -1.46
N VAL A 296 -3.02 -19.62 -1.46
CA VAL A 296 -2.19 -18.92 -2.45
C VAL A 296 -0.73 -19.30 -2.32
N VAL A 297 -0.18 -19.31 -1.11
CA VAL A 297 1.23 -19.64 -0.87
C VAL A 297 1.56 -21.09 -1.27
N GLU A 298 0.64 -22.01 -1.00
CA GLU A 298 0.80 -23.44 -1.30
C GLU A 298 0.36 -23.83 -2.72
N ASN A 299 0.03 -22.86 -3.58
CA ASN A 299 -0.52 -23.12 -4.93
C ASN A 299 -1.76 -24.02 -4.95
N ARG A 300 -2.55 -23.99 -3.89
CA ARG A 300 -3.83 -24.69 -3.83
C ARG A 300 -4.91 -23.88 -4.55
N LYS A 301 -5.96 -24.56 -4.98
CA LYS A 301 -7.13 -23.87 -5.55
C LYS A 301 -7.84 -23.07 -4.45
N THR A 302 -7.69 -21.77 -4.48
CA THR A 302 -8.38 -20.88 -3.55
C THR A 302 -9.86 -20.74 -3.91
N VAL A 303 -10.72 -20.97 -2.93
CA VAL A 303 -12.17 -20.75 -3.06
C VAL A 303 -12.53 -19.56 -2.17
N LEU A 304 -12.63 -18.39 -2.79
CA LEU A 304 -12.96 -17.17 -2.07
C LEU A 304 -14.45 -17.15 -1.70
N LYS A 305 -14.71 -16.87 -0.43
CA LYS A 305 -16.05 -16.60 0.08
C LYS A 305 -16.07 -15.22 0.71
N TRP A 306 -17.03 -14.43 0.29
CA TRP A 306 -17.22 -13.07 0.80
C TRP A 306 -18.23 -13.06 1.94
N LYS A 307 -17.95 -12.29 2.98
CA LYS A 307 -18.89 -12.11 4.08
C LYS A 307 -20.20 -11.51 3.56
N LYS A 308 -21.30 -12.08 3.98
CA LYS A 308 -22.62 -11.62 3.58
C LYS A 308 -22.91 -10.22 4.15
N GLY A 309 -23.46 -9.33 3.31
CA GLY A 309 -23.75 -7.95 3.70
C GLY A 309 -22.52 -7.04 3.76
N VAL A 310 -21.40 -7.45 3.15
CA VAL A 310 -20.14 -6.70 3.10
C VAL A 310 -19.67 -6.62 1.66
N ASN A 311 -20.15 -5.63 0.91
CA ASN A 311 -19.72 -5.38 -0.46
C ASN A 311 -18.71 -4.23 -0.55
N PHE A 312 -18.73 -3.30 0.40
CA PHE A 312 -17.81 -2.18 0.50
C PHE A 312 -17.08 -2.15 1.83
N GLY A 313 -15.79 -1.82 1.78
CA GLY A 313 -14.97 -1.46 2.92
C GLY A 313 -14.41 -0.05 2.72
N CYS A 314 -14.43 0.74 3.78
CA CYS A 314 -13.88 2.08 3.80
C CYS A 314 -12.85 2.20 4.91
N THR A 315 -11.76 2.89 4.65
CA THR A 315 -10.72 3.23 5.64
C THR A 315 -10.45 4.72 5.64
N LEU A 316 -10.19 5.27 6.81
CA LEU A 316 -9.81 6.67 6.96
C LEU A 316 -8.73 6.80 8.05
N THR A 317 -7.67 7.53 7.73
CA THR A 317 -6.54 7.72 8.63
C THR A 317 -6.72 8.95 9.50
N VAL A 318 -6.46 8.80 10.80
CA VAL A 318 -6.17 9.93 11.70
C VAL A 318 -4.68 10.23 11.59
N ALA A 319 -4.34 11.34 10.95
CA ALA A 319 -2.97 11.82 10.81
C ALA A 319 -2.60 12.75 11.95
N GLY A 320 -1.40 12.62 12.49
CA GLY A 320 -0.83 13.53 13.47
C GLY A 320 -0.33 14.83 12.83
N GLN A 321 0.10 15.75 13.67
CA GLN A 321 0.59 17.05 13.25
C GLN A 321 1.80 16.91 12.30
N GLY A 322 1.72 17.57 11.15
CA GLY A 322 2.83 17.64 10.19
C GLY A 322 2.90 16.50 9.17
N TYR A 323 2.07 15.46 9.33
CA TYR A 323 2.04 14.37 8.34
C TYR A 323 1.73 14.90 6.92
N PRO A 324 2.44 14.46 5.85
CA PRO A 324 3.45 13.40 5.87
C PRO A 324 4.90 13.87 6.03
N TYR A 325 5.25 15.14 5.84
CA TYR A 325 6.64 15.58 5.63
C TYR A 325 7.20 16.50 6.70
N VAL A 326 6.37 17.05 7.56
CA VAL A 326 6.85 17.86 8.68
C VAL A 326 6.90 16.99 9.91
N VAL A 327 8.08 16.81 10.47
CA VAL A 327 8.31 16.01 11.67
C VAL A 327 8.51 16.94 12.86
N PRO A 328 7.44 17.37 13.56
CA PRO A 328 7.58 18.20 14.75
C PRO A 328 8.16 17.36 15.89
N SER A 329 9.02 17.98 16.69
CA SER A 329 9.43 17.41 17.97
C SER A 329 8.28 17.56 18.95
N ILE A 330 7.41 16.53 19.01
CA ILE A 330 6.32 16.47 19.98
C ILE A 330 6.59 15.35 21.00
N PRO A 331 6.25 15.59 22.28
CA PRO A 331 6.26 14.54 23.29
C PRO A 331 5.17 13.51 22.98
N GLY A 332 5.23 12.36 23.62
CA GLY A 332 4.14 11.38 23.57
C GLY A 332 2.81 12.03 23.97
N LEU A 333 1.88 12.15 23.03
CA LEU A 333 0.57 12.76 23.27
C LEU A 333 -0.44 11.66 23.60
N PRO A 334 -1.30 11.86 24.62
CA PRO A 334 -2.36 10.92 24.92
C PRO A 334 -3.34 10.80 23.75
N VAL A 335 -3.78 9.58 23.51
CA VAL A 335 -4.84 9.25 22.55
C VAL A 335 -6.01 8.71 23.33
N ASP A 336 -7.13 9.43 23.31
CA ASP A 336 -8.34 9.06 24.04
C ASP A 336 -9.42 8.57 23.07
N LEU A 337 -10.17 7.57 23.52
CA LEU A 337 -11.42 7.15 22.89
C LEU A 337 -12.56 7.68 23.77
N ASN A 338 -13.27 8.68 23.30
CA ASN A 338 -14.37 9.31 24.05
C ASN A 338 -15.55 8.35 24.26
N GLU A 339 -15.73 7.41 23.33
CA GLU A 339 -16.81 6.42 23.33
C GLU A 339 -16.31 5.12 22.70
N PRO A 340 -16.95 3.96 22.98
CA PRO A 340 -16.66 2.72 22.26
C PRO A 340 -16.86 2.88 20.75
N LEU A 341 -16.01 2.22 19.98
CA LEU A 341 -16.12 2.15 18.54
C LEU A 341 -16.91 0.91 18.12
N ASP A 342 -17.70 1.05 17.07
CA ASP A 342 -18.42 -0.03 16.38
C ASP A 342 -17.83 -0.33 15.00
N CYS A 343 -16.51 -0.21 14.90
CA CYS A 343 -15.71 -0.40 13.69
C CYS A 343 -14.34 -0.96 14.04
N ASP A 344 -13.57 -1.37 13.04
CA ASP A 344 -12.17 -1.75 13.25
C ASP A 344 -11.29 -0.52 13.46
N LEU A 345 -10.30 -0.66 14.33
CA LEU A 345 -9.32 0.37 14.65
C LEU A 345 -7.90 -0.23 14.64
N TRP A 346 -7.06 0.32 13.79
CA TRP A 346 -5.68 -0.12 13.62
C TRP A 346 -4.71 0.96 14.06
N TRP A 347 -3.99 0.71 15.14
CA TRP A 347 -3.02 1.65 15.70
C TRP A 347 -1.74 1.70 14.86
N ASN A 348 -1.24 2.91 14.61
CA ASN A 348 0.01 3.12 13.91
C ASN A 348 1.13 3.51 14.90
N GLU A 349 1.43 4.78 15.08
CA GLU A 349 2.48 5.25 15.99
C GLU A 349 1.92 5.49 17.42
N VAL A 350 1.21 4.50 17.92
CA VAL A 350 0.58 4.52 19.24
C VAL A 350 1.02 3.30 20.02
N ASP A 351 1.34 3.50 21.28
CA ASP A 351 1.72 2.45 22.23
C ASP A 351 1.00 2.62 23.56
N MET A 352 1.18 1.65 24.45
CA MET A 352 0.59 1.65 25.79
C MET A 352 1.62 2.13 26.81
N GLU A 353 1.49 3.37 27.27
CA GLU A 353 2.32 3.93 28.34
C GLU A 353 1.50 4.12 29.61
N ASN A 354 1.96 3.53 30.72
CA ASN A 354 1.27 3.62 32.01
C ASN A 354 -0.24 3.29 31.96
N LYS A 355 -0.61 2.27 31.18
CA LYS A 355 -2.00 1.84 30.92
C LYS A 355 -2.85 2.87 30.16
N LYS A 356 -2.23 3.81 29.44
CA LYS A 356 -2.88 4.77 28.56
C LYS A 356 -2.31 4.66 27.18
N LEU A 357 -3.15 4.84 26.16
CA LEU A 357 -2.70 4.96 24.78
C LEU A 357 -2.04 6.33 24.59
N CYS A 358 -0.84 6.32 24.06
CA CYS A 358 -0.08 7.53 23.76
C CYS A 358 0.54 7.41 22.37
N MET A 359 0.58 8.52 21.65
CA MET A 359 1.47 8.61 20.50
C MET A 359 2.90 8.49 20.97
N THR A 360 3.70 7.72 20.23
CA THR A 360 5.11 7.55 20.57
C THR A 360 5.88 8.85 20.31
N SER A 361 6.94 9.07 21.08
CA SER A 361 7.90 10.14 20.77
C SER A 361 8.88 9.76 19.66
N HIS A 362 8.86 8.48 19.25
CA HIS A 362 9.64 8.00 18.12
C HIS A 362 9.03 8.55 16.83
N GLN A 363 9.85 9.18 16.02
CA GLN A 363 9.47 9.68 14.71
C GLN A 363 10.08 8.78 13.65
N THR A 364 9.28 8.36 12.69
CA THR A 364 9.81 7.70 11.50
C THR A 364 10.66 8.72 10.73
N PHE A 365 11.77 8.27 10.22
CA PHE A 365 12.81 9.11 9.64
C PHE A 365 12.33 10.01 8.48
N GLU A 366 11.19 9.69 7.88
CA GLU A 366 10.78 10.26 6.60
C GLU A 366 9.38 10.87 6.59
N MET A 367 8.57 10.60 7.60
CA MET A 367 7.17 11.06 7.62
C MET A 367 6.76 11.48 9.01
N GLY A 368 5.84 12.44 9.07
CA GLY A 368 5.17 12.81 10.30
C GLY A 368 4.30 11.66 10.84
N HIS A 369 3.80 11.83 12.05
CA HIS A 369 3.04 10.81 12.75
C HIS A 369 1.72 10.43 12.07
N ARG A 370 1.42 9.12 12.07
CA ARG A 370 0.05 8.59 11.88
C ARG A 370 -0.44 8.05 13.22
N VAL A 371 -1.68 8.34 13.57
CA VAL A 371 -2.27 7.86 14.83
C VAL A 371 -2.86 6.47 14.63
N CYS A 372 -3.84 6.36 13.73
CA CYS A 372 -4.55 5.11 13.47
C CYS A 372 -5.29 5.14 12.14
N ASP A 373 -5.78 3.97 11.72
CA ASP A 373 -6.73 3.81 10.63
C ASP A 373 -8.05 3.26 11.19
N VAL A 374 -9.17 3.86 10.79
CA VAL A 374 -10.53 3.45 11.13
C VAL A 374 -11.16 2.79 9.93
N ASN A 375 -11.65 1.54 10.08
CA ASN A 375 -12.24 0.78 9.00
C ASN A 375 -13.70 0.43 9.30
N ALA A 376 -14.58 0.60 8.32
CA ALA A 376 -15.96 0.19 8.40
C ALA A 376 -16.41 -0.54 7.12
N PHE A 377 -17.47 -1.32 7.23
CA PHE A 377 -17.93 -2.21 6.19
C PHE A 377 -19.45 -2.18 6.06
N SER A 378 -19.95 -2.26 4.82
CA SER A 378 -21.38 -2.36 4.57
C SER A 378 -21.66 -2.97 3.19
N ASP A 379 -22.89 -3.35 2.96
CA ASP A 379 -23.36 -3.75 1.63
C ASP A 379 -23.48 -2.55 0.69
N ASN A 380 -23.54 -1.34 1.25
CA ASN A 380 -23.59 -0.12 0.48
C ASN A 380 -22.53 0.91 0.91
N LEU A 381 -21.98 1.63 -0.07
CA LEU A 381 -20.88 2.55 0.10
C LEU A 381 -21.17 3.68 1.08
N SER A 382 -22.38 4.27 1.00
CA SER A 382 -22.74 5.42 1.85
C SER A 382 -22.72 5.06 3.32
N ASP A 383 -23.25 3.89 3.67
CA ASP A 383 -23.32 3.42 5.05
C ASP A 383 -21.92 3.12 5.61
N ALA A 384 -21.03 2.51 4.78
CA ALA A 384 -19.63 2.29 5.18
C ALA A 384 -18.90 3.61 5.44
N ILE A 385 -19.10 4.61 4.58
CA ILE A 385 -18.51 5.95 4.75
C ILE A 385 -19.06 6.63 6.02
N ASP A 386 -20.38 6.62 6.21
CA ASP A 386 -21.01 7.25 7.37
C ASP A 386 -20.53 6.62 8.67
N GLN A 387 -20.38 5.29 8.71
CA GLN A 387 -19.86 4.56 9.86
C GLN A 387 -18.41 4.95 10.17
N VAL A 388 -17.53 5.06 9.17
CA VAL A 388 -16.16 5.56 9.36
C VAL A 388 -16.19 6.95 10.00
N TYR A 389 -16.99 7.89 9.45
CA TYR A 389 -17.05 9.26 9.99
C TYR A 389 -17.70 9.35 11.36
N GLN A 390 -18.65 8.50 11.70
CA GLN A 390 -19.22 8.44 13.04
C GLN A 390 -18.19 7.98 14.07
N ASN A 391 -17.34 7.03 13.72
CA ASN A 391 -16.35 6.47 14.64
C ASN A 391 -15.09 7.33 14.76
N ILE A 392 -14.57 7.88 13.67
CA ILE A 392 -13.33 8.67 13.71
C ILE A 392 -13.44 9.90 14.62
N LYS A 393 -14.63 10.49 14.77
CA LYS A 393 -14.92 11.61 15.65
C LYS A 393 -14.78 11.27 17.14
N LYS A 394 -14.83 9.98 17.49
CA LYS A 394 -14.68 9.50 18.86
C LYS A 394 -13.20 9.42 19.28
N ILE A 395 -12.26 9.54 18.31
CA ILE A 395 -10.82 9.48 18.55
C ILE A 395 -10.32 10.90 18.78
N ARG A 396 -9.64 11.12 19.90
CA ARG A 396 -9.08 12.41 20.27
C ARG A 396 -7.57 12.30 20.43
N CYS A 397 -6.85 13.06 19.62
CA CYS A 397 -5.42 13.29 19.73
C CYS A 397 -5.14 14.75 19.36
N LEU A 398 -4.38 15.47 20.17
CA LEU A 398 -4.08 16.88 19.93
C LEU A 398 -3.32 17.06 18.61
N GLY A 399 -3.78 18.02 17.78
CA GLY A 399 -3.17 18.33 16.49
C GLY A 399 -3.44 17.32 15.38
N SER A 400 -4.25 16.29 15.64
CA SER A 400 -4.62 15.31 14.61
C SER A 400 -5.66 15.86 13.63
N SER A 401 -5.67 15.28 12.44
CA SER A 401 -6.61 15.62 11.37
C SER A 401 -6.97 14.37 10.55
N TYR A 402 -8.04 14.46 9.79
CA TYR A 402 -8.45 13.45 8.81
C TYR A 402 -9.19 14.11 7.64
N ARG A 403 -9.28 13.43 6.51
CA ARG A 403 -9.97 13.92 5.32
C ARG A 403 -11.49 13.86 5.48
N LEU A 404 -12.20 14.79 4.81
CA LEU A 404 -13.68 14.91 4.87
C LEU A 404 -14.38 14.56 3.55
N ASP A 405 -13.66 14.04 2.58
CA ASP A 405 -14.10 13.86 1.19
C ASP A 405 -14.08 12.41 0.70
N LEU A 406 -14.05 11.43 1.61
CA LEU A 406 -14.12 10.02 1.28
C LEU A 406 -15.39 9.73 0.46
N GLY A 407 -15.23 9.08 -0.69
CA GLY A 407 -16.32 8.79 -1.63
C GLY A 407 -16.84 9.97 -2.47
N LYS A 408 -16.27 11.18 -2.29
CA LYS A 408 -16.77 12.39 -2.99
C LYS A 408 -15.88 12.84 -4.15
N THR A 409 -14.57 12.59 -4.08
CA THR A 409 -13.60 13.13 -5.03
C THR A 409 -13.14 12.13 -6.09
N LEU A 410 -13.00 10.87 -5.73
CA LEU A 410 -12.38 9.87 -6.60
C LEU A 410 -13.30 8.68 -6.92
N TRP A 411 -14.29 8.41 -6.10
CA TRP A 411 -15.23 7.32 -6.35
C TRP A 411 -16.44 7.80 -7.16
N PRO A 412 -16.97 7.07 -8.18
CA PRO A 412 -16.54 5.74 -8.66
C PRO A 412 -15.19 5.70 -9.36
N PRO A 413 -14.58 4.49 -9.53
CA PRO A 413 -13.29 4.32 -10.20
C PRO A 413 -13.21 4.99 -11.57
N GLY A 414 -12.10 5.68 -11.83
CA GLY A 414 -11.87 6.41 -13.08
C GLY A 414 -12.53 7.79 -13.13
N THR A 415 -13.09 8.26 -12.02
CA THR A 415 -13.55 9.64 -11.88
C THR A 415 -12.53 10.47 -11.09
N GLY A 416 -12.54 11.78 -11.30
CA GLY A 416 -11.70 12.75 -10.61
C GLY A 416 -12.20 14.15 -10.89
N PHE A 417 -11.63 15.14 -10.21
CA PHE A 417 -11.91 16.56 -10.46
C PHE A 417 -11.17 17.05 -11.67
#